data_1ffd50d57f30271196985930d50f1f72
#
_entry.id   1ffd50d57f30271196985930d50f1f72
#
_cell.length_a   1.000
_cell.length_b   1.000
_cell.length_c   1.000
_cell.angle_alpha   90.00
_cell.angle_beta   90.00
_cell.angle_gamma   90.00
#
_symmetry.space_group_name_H-M   'P 1'
#
loop_
_entity.id
_entity.type
_entity.pdbx_description
1 polymer ?
#
loop_
_entity_poly.entity_id
_entity_poly.type
_entity_poly.pdbx_seq_one_letter_code
_entity_poly.pdbx_strand_id
1 'polypeptide(L)'
;EKLQNEERYEKSADTPDIHVLIHVSADGVGSIGHCDLVLNGTVISYGNYDKASERLFGGIGDGVLFKADFDKYINFCVYHDLQMVFDFGIKLSEKQLAKVRKGIAKLERNITCWKPPYQLATENSPIADIADFDDYCSSLWNGTHARFFKFKSGRFKTYFVMSTNCVFLADYILSKAGTDIVKTAGIITPGDYYDYMQSEYALPGGIVITRDIYSKYNVSPTET
;
A
#
# COMPACT_ATOMS: atom_id res chain seq x y z
N GLU A 1 7.35 -9.04 19.64
CA GLU A 1 8.54 -9.44 18.86
C GLU A 1 8.83 -8.34 17.85
N LYS A 2 10.07 -7.85 17.80
CA LYS A 2 10.49 -6.89 16.78
C LYS A 2 10.52 -7.63 15.44
N LEU A 3 9.86 -7.05 14.42
CA LEU A 3 10.07 -7.43 13.04
C LEU A 3 11.58 -7.45 12.78
N GLN A 4 12.11 -8.61 12.42
CA GLN A 4 13.45 -8.70 11.91
C GLN A 4 13.39 -8.32 10.44
N ASN A 5 14.05 -7.23 10.11
CA ASN A 5 14.34 -6.87 8.73
C ASN A 5 15.34 -7.90 8.21
N GLU A 6 14.94 -8.78 7.31
CA GLU A 6 15.75 -9.94 6.90
C GLU A 6 16.89 -9.54 5.97
N GLU A 7 16.66 -8.51 5.15
CA GLU A 7 17.71 -7.95 4.29
C GLU A 7 17.48 -6.46 4.12
N ARG A 8 18.45 -5.67 4.54
CA ARG A 8 18.49 -4.24 4.30
C ARG A 8 19.65 -3.88 3.40
N TYR A 9 19.34 -3.28 2.27
CA TYR A 9 20.32 -2.77 1.33
C TYR A 9 20.26 -1.25 1.30
N GLU A 10 21.32 -0.59 1.78
CA GLU A 10 21.43 0.86 1.78
C GLU A 10 22.35 1.32 0.65
N LYS A 11 21.82 2.13 -0.25
CA LYS A 11 22.58 2.77 -1.32
C LYS A 11 23.19 4.11 -0.89
N SER A 12 22.56 4.75 0.10
CA SER A 12 22.91 6.07 0.62
C SER A 12 22.75 6.08 2.15
N ALA A 13 23.56 6.92 2.83
CA ALA A 13 23.36 7.21 4.25
C ALA A 13 22.14 8.11 4.53
N ASP A 14 21.50 8.63 3.49
CA ASP A 14 20.32 9.46 3.62
C ASP A 14 19.08 8.65 4.05
N THR A 15 18.24 9.25 4.86
CA THR A 15 16.94 8.67 5.23
C THR A 15 15.92 8.91 4.11
N PRO A 16 15.16 7.87 3.70
CA PRO A 16 14.06 8.05 2.76
C PRO A 16 12.98 9.01 3.29
N ASP A 17 12.34 9.73 2.39
CA ASP A 17 11.24 10.64 2.71
C ASP A 17 9.86 10.00 2.50
N ILE A 18 9.77 9.05 1.57
CA ILE A 18 8.57 8.30 1.24
C ILE A 18 8.97 6.87 0.88
N HIS A 19 8.10 5.91 1.16
CA HIS A 19 8.32 4.52 0.78
C HIS A 19 7.20 4.03 -0.13
N VAL A 20 7.56 3.11 -1.01
CA VAL A 20 6.63 2.31 -1.83
C VAL A 20 6.70 0.89 -1.34
N LEU A 21 5.58 0.38 -0.84
CA LEU A 21 5.45 -1.03 -0.45
C LEU A 21 4.85 -1.81 -1.61
N ILE A 22 5.46 -2.94 -1.93
CA ILE A 22 4.93 -3.86 -2.94
C ILE A 22 4.77 -5.23 -2.31
N HIS A 23 3.53 -5.73 -2.34
CA HIS A 23 3.13 -6.96 -1.70
C HIS A 23 3.12 -8.10 -2.70
N VAL A 24 3.69 -9.22 -2.29
CA VAL A 24 3.69 -10.46 -3.07
C VAL A 24 3.03 -11.55 -2.22
N SER A 25 2.06 -12.25 -2.79
CA SER A 25 1.45 -13.40 -2.11
C SER A 25 2.47 -14.51 -1.94
N ALA A 26 2.51 -15.12 -0.76
CA ALA A 26 3.41 -16.24 -0.47
C ALA A 26 3.15 -17.47 -1.38
N ASP A 27 1.93 -17.62 -1.87
CA ASP A 27 1.53 -18.78 -2.68
C ASP A 27 1.98 -18.71 -4.14
N GLY A 28 2.57 -17.60 -4.59
CA GLY A 28 3.21 -17.46 -5.91
C GLY A 28 2.29 -17.68 -7.11
N VAL A 29 1.03 -18.02 -6.91
CA VAL A 29 0.09 -18.38 -7.99
C VAL A 29 -0.95 -17.27 -8.17
N GLY A 30 -0.70 -16.41 -9.17
CA GLY A 30 -1.77 -15.65 -9.81
C GLY A 30 -2.38 -14.48 -9.04
N SER A 31 -1.88 -14.12 -7.87
CA SER A 31 -2.37 -12.95 -7.16
C SER A 31 -1.69 -11.70 -7.73
N ILE A 32 -2.49 -10.86 -8.36
CA ILE A 32 -2.13 -9.48 -8.68
C ILE A 32 -1.69 -8.85 -7.37
N GLY A 33 -0.39 -8.56 -7.21
CA GLY A 33 0.16 -7.96 -6.00
C GLY A 33 -0.51 -6.64 -5.64
N HIS A 34 -0.13 -6.07 -4.53
CA HIS A 34 -0.63 -4.79 -4.06
C HIS A 34 0.49 -3.76 -3.96
N CYS A 35 0.15 -2.47 -3.97
CA CYS A 35 1.10 -1.37 -3.83
C CYS A 35 0.54 -0.30 -2.89
N ASP A 36 1.36 0.11 -1.90
CA ASP A 36 1.04 1.16 -0.95
C ASP A 36 2.12 2.22 -0.91
N LEU A 37 1.79 3.36 -0.33
CA LEU A 37 2.75 4.41 0.00
C LEU A 37 2.88 4.58 1.52
N VAL A 38 4.09 4.93 1.96
CA VAL A 38 4.32 5.33 3.35
C VAL A 38 4.88 6.74 3.38
N LEU A 39 4.28 7.58 4.19
CA LEU A 39 4.77 8.93 4.46
C LEU A 39 4.71 9.21 5.96
N ASN A 40 5.82 9.60 6.56
CA ASN A 40 5.93 9.87 7.99
C ASN A 40 5.37 8.73 8.87
N GLY A 41 5.73 7.47 8.58
CA GLY A 41 5.27 6.29 9.32
C GLY A 41 3.79 5.95 9.14
N THR A 42 3.10 6.61 8.23
CA THR A 42 1.70 6.33 7.91
C THR A 42 1.59 5.68 6.53
N VAL A 43 1.05 4.47 6.50
CA VAL A 43 0.68 3.76 5.27
C VAL A 43 -0.57 4.41 4.68
N ILE A 44 -0.56 4.61 3.36
CA ILE A 44 -1.68 5.07 2.55
C ILE A 44 -1.92 4.02 1.49
N SER A 45 -3.02 3.31 1.62
CA SER A 45 -3.42 2.23 0.73
C SER A 45 -4.74 2.54 0.03
N TYR A 46 -4.91 1.98 -1.16
CA TYR A 46 -6.13 2.14 -1.94
C TYR A 46 -6.50 0.84 -2.65
N GLY A 47 -7.73 0.41 -2.48
CA GLY A 47 -8.18 -0.85 -3.06
C GLY A 47 -9.70 -0.98 -3.13
N ASN A 48 -10.14 -2.15 -3.62
CA ASN A 48 -11.53 -2.60 -3.57
C ASN A 48 -11.74 -3.36 -2.26
N TYR A 49 -11.91 -2.62 -1.18
CA TYR A 49 -11.97 -3.19 0.17
C TYR A 49 -13.39 -3.28 0.74
N ASP A 50 -14.38 -2.75 0.05
CA ASP A 50 -15.79 -2.88 0.44
C ASP A 50 -16.44 -4.05 -0.31
N LYS A 51 -16.44 -5.22 0.31
CA LYS A 51 -17.01 -6.46 -0.23
C LYS A 51 -18.47 -6.28 -0.68
N ALA A 52 -19.25 -5.43 0.00
CA ALA A 52 -20.65 -5.17 -0.35
C ALA A 52 -20.80 -4.39 -1.67
N SER A 53 -19.77 -3.66 -2.10
CA SER A 53 -19.76 -2.90 -3.36
C SER A 53 -19.16 -3.66 -4.55
N GLU A 54 -18.63 -4.86 -4.32
CA GLU A 54 -17.93 -5.63 -5.34
C GLU A 54 -18.83 -6.04 -6.51
N ARG A 55 -18.25 -5.89 -7.71
CA ARG A 55 -18.85 -6.28 -8.99
C ARG A 55 -17.79 -6.93 -9.87
N LEU A 56 -18.23 -7.67 -10.89
CA LEU A 56 -17.36 -8.35 -11.84
C LEU A 56 -16.24 -9.17 -11.15
N PHE A 57 -16.66 -10.08 -10.26
CA PHE A 57 -15.74 -10.97 -9.53
C PHE A 57 -14.63 -10.21 -8.76
N GLY A 58 -14.97 -9.09 -8.14
CA GLY A 58 -14.03 -8.27 -7.37
C GLY A 58 -13.17 -7.32 -8.19
N GLY A 59 -13.30 -7.31 -9.52
CA GLY A 59 -12.53 -6.40 -10.38
C GLY A 59 -12.96 -4.94 -10.32
N ILE A 60 -14.18 -4.65 -9.85
CA ILE A 60 -14.75 -3.30 -9.72
C ILE A 60 -15.45 -3.18 -8.37
N GLY A 61 -15.34 -2.03 -7.73
CA GLY A 61 -16.05 -1.70 -6.50
C GLY A 61 -15.89 -0.24 -6.11
N ASP A 62 -16.37 0.11 -4.94
CA ASP A 62 -16.09 1.44 -4.38
C ASP A 62 -14.61 1.55 -4.04
N GLY A 63 -13.98 2.66 -4.43
CA GLY A 63 -12.60 2.94 -4.07
C GLY A 63 -12.50 3.29 -2.58
N VAL A 64 -11.84 2.43 -1.82
CA VAL A 64 -11.58 2.63 -0.40
C VAL A 64 -10.11 2.96 -0.20
N LEU A 65 -9.85 4.05 0.52
CA LEU A 65 -8.53 4.42 1.00
C LEU A 65 -8.45 4.08 2.48
N PHE A 66 -7.35 3.46 2.92
CA PHE A 66 -7.09 3.40 4.36
C PHE A 66 -5.76 4.02 4.74
N LYS A 67 -5.65 4.35 6.02
CA LYS A 67 -4.42 4.81 6.67
C LYS A 67 -4.17 3.96 7.91
N ALA A 68 -2.95 3.45 8.01
CA ALA A 68 -2.50 2.63 9.13
C ALA A 68 -1.12 3.10 9.62
N ASP A 69 -0.80 2.75 10.84
CA ASP A 69 0.56 2.82 11.35
C ASP A 69 1.44 1.80 10.61
N PHE A 70 2.65 2.21 10.21
CA PHE A 70 3.54 1.38 9.39
C PHE A 70 3.90 0.06 10.08
N ASP A 71 4.35 0.11 11.33
CA ASP A 71 4.82 -1.09 12.02
C ASP A 71 3.69 -2.10 12.23
N LYS A 72 2.50 -1.62 12.60
CA LYS A 72 1.31 -2.47 12.78
C LYS A 72 0.86 -3.08 11.46
N TYR A 73 0.92 -2.29 10.38
CA TYR A 73 0.52 -2.76 9.05
C TYR A 73 1.47 -3.83 8.52
N ILE A 74 2.79 -3.62 8.60
CA ILE A 74 3.76 -4.62 8.18
C ILE A 74 3.61 -5.91 9.00
N ASN A 75 3.44 -5.79 10.33
CA ASN A 75 3.16 -6.95 11.17
C ASN A 75 1.91 -7.71 10.71
N PHE A 76 0.83 -7.00 10.39
CA PHE A 76 -0.39 -7.60 9.88
C PHE A 76 -0.14 -8.32 8.54
N CYS A 77 0.49 -7.66 7.57
CA CYS A 77 0.78 -8.26 6.26
C CYS A 77 1.64 -9.53 6.37
N VAL A 78 2.70 -9.49 7.19
CA VAL A 78 3.65 -10.59 7.30
C VAL A 78 3.11 -11.76 8.11
N TYR A 79 2.45 -11.50 9.25
CA TYR A 79 2.08 -12.57 10.18
C TYR A 79 0.62 -13.01 10.08
N HIS A 80 -0.28 -12.13 9.66
CA HIS A 80 -1.68 -12.47 9.46
C HIS A 80 -1.96 -12.91 8.02
N ASP A 81 -1.53 -12.09 7.05
CA ASP A 81 -1.80 -12.35 5.63
C ASP A 81 -0.70 -13.19 4.94
N LEU A 82 0.38 -13.50 5.67
CA LEU A 82 1.51 -14.31 5.17
C LEU A 82 2.12 -13.78 3.86
N GLN A 83 2.16 -12.47 3.72
CA GLN A 83 2.72 -11.80 2.54
C GLN A 83 4.22 -11.54 2.73
N MET A 84 4.92 -11.44 1.60
CA MET A 84 6.23 -10.83 1.51
C MET A 84 6.04 -9.38 1.05
N VAL A 85 6.68 -8.42 1.73
CA VAL A 85 6.58 -7.00 1.41
C VAL A 85 7.94 -6.44 1.08
N PHE A 86 8.08 -5.91 -0.13
CA PHE A 86 9.24 -5.14 -0.57
C PHE A 86 9.00 -3.67 -0.28
N ASP A 87 9.93 -3.04 0.43
CA ASP A 87 9.88 -1.63 0.80
C ASP A 87 10.99 -0.86 0.08
N PHE A 88 10.62 -0.01 -0.85
CA PHE A 88 11.52 0.85 -1.59
C PHE A 88 11.48 2.27 -1.03
N GLY A 89 12.56 2.67 -0.37
CA GLY A 89 12.71 4.01 0.19
C GLY A 89 13.18 5.02 -0.84
N ILE A 90 12.43 6.09 -1.01
CA ILE A 90 12.65 7.15 -2.00
C ILE A 90 13.12 8.43 -1.31
N LYS A 91 14.19 9.03 -1.83
CA LYS A 91 14.66 10.34 -1.43
C LYS A 91 14.11 11.42 -2.34
N LEU A 92 13.54 12.45 -1.74
CA LEU A 92 12.99 13.60 -2.43
C LEU A 92 13.65 14.90 -1.92
N SER A 93 13.72 15.91 -2.77
CA SER A 93 14.03 17.26 -2.29
C SER A 93 12.85 17.83 -1.48
N GLU A 94 13.11 18.78 -0.59
CA GLU A 94 12.06 19.47 0.19
C GLU A 94 10.92 20.02 -0.69
N LYS A 95 11.27 20.55 -1.86
CA LYS A 95 10.30 21.07 -2.83
C LYS A 95 9.40 19.96 -3.40
N GLN A 96 9.97 18.80 -3.69
CA GLN A 96 9.24 17.63 -4.19
C GLN A 96 8.33 17.06 -3.09
N LEU A 97 8.86 16.90 -1.88
CA LEU A 97 8.12 16.42 -0.72
C LEU A 97 6.92 17.33 -0.38
N ALA A 98 7.11 18.65 -0.43
CA ALA A 98 6.02 19.60 -0.25
C ALA A 98 4.89 19.43 -1.29
N LYS A 99 5.24 19.14 -2.55
CA LYS A 99 4.25 18.87 -3.60
C LYS A 99 3.51 17.55 -3.36
N VAL A 100 4.21 16.49 -2.93
CA VAL A 100 3.60 15.21 -2.55
C VAL A 100 2.60 15.42 -1.42
N ARG A 101 3.00 16.07 -0.33
CA ARG A 101 2.12 16.41 0.81
C ARG A 101 0.88 17.19 0.37
N LYS A 102 1.03 18.15 -0.54
CA LYS A 102 -0.10 18.91 -1.12
C LYS A 102 -1.02 18.01 -1.95
N GLY A 103 -0.46 17.06 -2.69
CA GLY A 103 -1.22 16.06 -3.46
C GLY A 103 -2.07 15.18 -2.56
N ILE A 104 -1.49 14.65 -1.49
CA ILE A 104 -2.19 13.85 -0.46
C ILE A 104 -3.30 14.68 0.19
N ALA A 105 -2.99 15.91 0.65
CA ALA A 105 -4.00 16.78 1.24
C ALA A 105 -5.16 17.13 0.28
N LYS A 106 -4.92 17.14 -1.04
CA LYS A 106 -5.98 17.29 -2.04
C LYS A 106 -6.88 16.06 -2.09
N LEU A 107 -6.33 14.85 -2.04
CA LEU A 107 -7.10 13.62 -1.96
C LEU A 107 -7.95 13.57 -0.69
N GLU A 108 -7.37 13.94 0.44
CA GLU A 108 -8.02 13.94 1.77
C GLU A 108 -9.25 14.85 1.86
N ARG A 109 -9.29 15.94 1.11
CA ARG A 109 -10.48 16.80 1.05
C ARG A 109 -11.66 16.15 0.32
N ASN A 110 -11.40 15.13 -0.47
CA ASN A 110 -12.40 14.44 -1.29
C ASN A 110 -12.81 13.07 -0.74
N ILE A 111 -12.48 12.77 0.52
CA ILE A 111 -12.85 11.52 1.17
C ILE A 111 -13.85 11.75 2.31
N THR A 112 -14.54 10.69 2.68
CA THR A 112 -15.43 10.62 3.86
C THR A 112 -15.10 9.37 4.64
N CYS A 113 -15.24 9.43 5.96
CA CYS A 113 -15.01 8.27 6.81
C CYS A 113 -15.95 7.12 6.39
N TRP A 114 -15.39 5.94 6.33
CA TRP A 114 -16.10 4.68 6.15
C TRP A 114 -15.60 3.71 7.22
N LYS A 115 -16.47 2.85 7.72
CA LYS A 115 -16.12 1.89 8.77
C LYS A 115 -16.33 0.48 8.24
N PRO A 116 -15.37 -0.42 8.43
CA PRO A 116 -15.56 -1.83 8.12
C PRO A 116 -16.71 -2.46 8.93
N PRO A 117 -17.29 -3.57 8.45
CA PRO A 117 -18.41 -4.23 9.12
C PRO A 117 -18.14 -4.56 10.60
N TYR A 118 -16.97 -5.10 10.92
CA TYR A 118 -16.63 -5.43 12.31
C TYR A 118 -16.54 -4.19 13.19
N GLN A 119 -15.92 -3.09 12.70
CA GLN A 119 -15.89 -1.84 13.45
C GLN A 119 -17.30 -1.32 13.75
N LEU A 120 -18.20 -1.37 12.78
CA LEU A 120 -19.61 -0.99 12.99
C LEU A 120 -20.30 -1.90 14.00
N ALA A 121 -20.02 -3.21 13.95
CA ALA A 121 -20.60 -4.16 14.89
C ALA A 121 -20.14 -3.91 16.32
N THR A 122 -18.85 -3.64 16.56
CA THR A 122 -18.30 -3.37 17.90
C THR A 122 -18.84 -2.07 18.50
N GLU A 123 -19.15 -1.07 17.68
CA GLU A 123 -19.77 0.18 18.15
C GLU A 123 -21.23 -0.04 18.58
N ASN A 124 -21.92 -1.02 18.01
CA ASN A 124 -23.30 -1.34 18.31
C ASN A 124 -23.46 -2.46 19.36
N SER A 125 -22.46 -3.34 19.48
CA SER A 125 -22.48 -4.47 20.41
C SER A 125 -21.07 -4.80 20.92
N PRO A 126 -20.80 -4.65 22.24
CA PRO A 126 -19.48 -4.98 22.80
C PRO A 126 -19.09 -6.47 22.73
N ILE A 127 -20.04 -7.34 22.38
CA ILE A 127 -19.83 -8.81 22.28
C ILE A 127 -19.65 -9.27 20.83
N ALA A 128 -19.48 -8.35 19.87
CA ALA A 128 -19.20 -8.73 18.48
C ALA A 128 -17.87 -9.49 18.40
N ASP A 129 -17.87 -10.65 17.73
CA ASP A 129 -16.67 -11.46 17.52
C ASP A 129 -16.13 -11.24 16.11
N ILE A 130 -14.82 -11.03 15.98
CA ILE A 130 -14.15 -10.90 14.67
C ILE A 130 -14.33 -12.15 13.80
N ALA A 131 -14.47 -13.32 14.41
CA ALA A 131 -14.67 -14.57 13.69
C ALA A 131 -15.95 -14.62 12.83
N ASP A 132 -16.92 -13.72 13.10
CA ASP A 132 -18.14 -13.56 12.30
C ASP A 132 -17.92 -12.73 11.01
N PHE A 133 -16.71 -12.18 10.81
CA PHE A 133 -16.40 -11.27 9.71
C PHE A 133 -15.24 -11.81 8.87
N ASP A 134 -15.50 -12.07 7.60
CA ASP A 134 -14.54 -12.65 6.65
C ASP A 134 -13.97 -11.64 5.65
N ASP A 135 -14.16 -10.33 5.90
CA ASP A 135 -13.63 -9.28 5.05
C ASP A 135 -12.28 -8.75 5.54
N TYR A 136 -11.43 -8.42 4.57
CA TYR A 136 -10.07 -7.91 4.81
C TYR A 136 -10.04 -6.67 5.72
N CYS A 137 -10.96 -5.71 5.51
CA CYS A 137 -10.95 -4.47 6.28
C CYS A 137 -11.32 -4.67 7.75
N SER A 138 -12.20 -5.62 8.04
CA SER A 138 -12.55 -6.00 9.41
C SER A 138 -11.35 -6.61 10.13
N SER A 139 -10.64 -7.55 9.48
CA SER A 139 -9.41 -8.14 10.00
C SER A 139 -8.30 -7.10 10.19
N LEU A 140 -8.08 -6.24 9.19
CA LEU A 140 -7.09 -5.17 9.25
C LEU A 140 -7.40 -4.16 10.36
N TRP A 141 -8.68 -3.75 10.51
CA TRP A 141 -9.07 -2.86 11.59
C TRP A 141 -8.83 -3.48 12.96
N ASN A 142 -9.19 -4.74 13.12
CA ASN A 142 -8.97 -5.47 14.38
C ASN A 142 -7.49 -5.53 14.76
N GLY A 143 -6.60 -5.80 13.79
CA GLY A 143 -5.16 -5.93 14.03
C GLY A 143 -4.42 -4.59 14.18
N THR A 144 -4.88 -3.53 13.50
CA THR A 144 -4.09 -2.29 13.36
C THR A 144 -4.80 -1.02 13.82
N HIS A 145 -6.12 -1.05 13.96
CA HIS A 145 -6.98 0.12 14.11
C HIS A 145 -6.83 1.14 12.97
N ALA A 146 -6.62 0.65 11.76
CA ALA A 146 -6.58 1.45 10.55
C ALA A 146 -7.84 2.30 10.39
N ARG A 147 -7.69 3.46 9.75
CA ARG A 147 -8.80 4.38 9.46
C ARG A 147 -9.15 4.27 8.00
N PHE A 148 -10.42 4.05 7.68
CA PHE A 148 -10.91 3.85 6.33
C PHE A 148 -11.76 5.00 5.82
N PHE A 149 -11.70 5.23 4.51
CA PHE A 149 -12.37 6.32 3.85
C PHE A 149 -12.84 5.91 2.46
N LYS A 150 -13.98 6.45 2.01
CA LYS A 150 -14.43 6.37 0.62
C LYS A 150 -14.32 7.72 -0.07
N PHE A 151 -14.02 7.72 -1.36
CA PHE A 151 -14.00 8.94 -2.15
C PHE A 151 -15.42 9.42 -2.45
N LYS A 152 -15.68 10.73 -2.24
CA LYS A 152 -16.97 11.36 -2.51
C LYS A 152 -17.25 11.45 -4.01
N SER A 153 -16.21 11.72 -4.80
CA SER A 153 -16.30 11.96 -6.23
C SER A 153 -14.97 11.77 -6.95
N GLY A 154 -14.99 11.82 -8.27
CA GLY A 154 -13.81 11.78 -9.11
C GLY A 154 -13.28 10.38 -9.38
N ARG A 155 -12.08 10.33 -9.94
CA ARG A 155 -11.46 9.13 -10.49
C ARG A 155 -11.37 7.96 -9.49
N PHE A 156 -10.97 8.25 -8.26
CA PHE A 156 -10.77 7.24 -7.22
C PHE A 156 -12.06 6.81 -6.50
N LYS A 157 -13.23 7.35 -6.88
CA LYS A 157 -14.51 6.91 -6.31
C LYS A 157 -14.81 5.45 -6.64
N THR A 158 -14.40 5.00 -7.81
CA THR A 158 -14.56 3.61 -8.25
C THR A 158 -13.19 2.99 -8.44
N TYR A 159 -12.94 1.91 -7.74
CA TYR A 159 -11.81 1.03 -7.99
C TYR A 159 -12.08 0.20 -9.23
N PHE A 160 -11.12 0.10 -10.12
CA PHE A 160 -11.12 -0.80 -11.25
C PHE A 160 -9.72 -1.36 -11.45
N VAL A 161 -9.56 -2.66 -11.27
CA VAL A 161 -8.26 -3.36 -11.28
C VAL A 161 -7.42 -3.06 -12.53
N MET A 162 -8.09 -2.84 -13.67
CA MET A 162 -7.43 -2.58 -14.95
C MET A 162 -6.97 -1.13 -15.17
N SER A 163 -7.40 -0.18 -14.33
CA SER A 163 -7.08 1.24 -14.58
C SER A 163 -6.96 2.13 -13.34
N THR A 164 -7.93 2.05 -12.42
CA THR A 164 -7.96 2.85 -11.19
C THR A 164 -7.64 1.98 -9.99
N ASN A 165 -6.45 1.43 -9.98
CA ASN A 165 -5.95 0.50 -8.96
C ASN A 165 -4.99 1.18 -7.96
N CYS A 166 -4.39 0.38 -7.09
CA CYS A 166 -3.44 0.82 -6.06
C CYS A 166 -2.21 1.50 -6.67
N VAL A 167 -1.62 0.93 -7.72
CA VAL A 167 -0.46 1.50 -8.43
C VAL A 167 -0.78 2.89 -8.98
N PHE A 168 -1.97 3.05 -9.54
CA PHE A 168 -2.40 4.33 -10.09
C PHE A 168 -2.55 5.42 -9.02
N LEU A 169 -2.99 5.08 -7.79
CA LEU A 169 -3.00 6.05 -6.68
C LEU A 169 -1.58 6.41 -6.25
N ALA A 170 -0.70 5.43 -6.11
CA ALA A 170 0.69 5.64 -5.73
C ALA A 170 1.40 6.55 -6.75
N ASP A 171 1.25 6.26 -8.04
CA ASP A 171 1.80 7.08 -9.11
C ASP A 171 1.19 8.49 -9.12
N TYR A 172 -0.12 8.62 -8.97
CA TYR A 172 -0.77 9.93 -8.88
C TYR A 172 -0.16 10.82 -7.78
N ILE A 173 0.20 10.25 -6.65
CA ILE A 173 0.84 10.96 -5.54
C ILE A 173 2.29 11.30 -5.88
N LEU A 174 3.08 10.33 -6.34
CA LEU A 174 4.50 10.48 -6.65
C LEU A 174 4.73 11.40 -7.85
N SER A 175 3.85 11.41 -8.84
CA SER A 175 3.93 12.32 -9.99
C SER A 175 3.89 13.80 -9.58
N LYS A 176 3.36 14.14 -8.39
CA LYS A 176 3.42 15.52 -7.87
C LYS A 176 4.86 15.97 -7.57
N ALA A 177 5.74 15.04 -7.27
CA ALA A 177 7.17 15.31 -7.13
C ALA A 177 7.88 15.52 -8.48
N GLY A 178 7.21 15.22 -9.60
CA GLY A 178 7.82 15.19 -10.93
C GLY A 178 8.51 13.85 -11.22
N THR A 179 8.28 12.86 -10.40
CA THR A 179 8.69 11.46 -10.61
C THR A 179 7.59 10.81 -11.44
N ASP A 180 7.70 10.89 -12.75
CA ASP A 180 6.73 10.28 -13.68
C ASP A 180 7.12 8.81 -13.88
N ILE A 181 6.66 7.97 -12.96
CA ILE A 181 6.97 6.53 -12.94
C ILE A 181 6.11 5.81 -13.98
N VAL A 182 4.85 6.22 -14.10
CA VAL A 182 3.88 5.62 -15.01
C VAL A 182 3.87 6.36 -16.33
N LYS A 183 4.81 6.06 -17.22
CA LYS A 183 4.90 6.69 -18.56
C LYS A 183 4.00 6.04 -19.61
N THR A 184 3.30 4.95 -19.29
CA THR A 184 2.56 4.18 -20.29
C THR A 184 1.06 4.32 -20.14
N ALA A 185 0.37 4.63 -21.24
CA ALA A 185 -1.05 4.39 -21.37
C ALA A 185 -1.27 2.86 -21.39
N GLY A 186 -1.52 2.23 -20.24
CA GLY A 186 -1.69 0.78 -20.15
C GLY A 186 -2.04 0.34 -18.74
N ILE A 187 -2.31 -0.94 -18.60
CA ILE A 187 -2.48 -1.61 -17.32
C ILE A 187 -1.12 -1.66 -16.65
N ILE A 188 -1.00 -1.05 -15.48
CA ILE A 188 0.20 -1.13 -14.67
C ILE A 188 -0.10 -2.02 -13.48
N THR A 189 0.60 -3.13 -13.43
CA THR A 189 0.50 -4.07 -12.34
C THR A 189 1.49 -3.70 -11.22
N PRO A 190 1.27 -4.15 -9.98
CA PRO A 190 2.28 -4.05 -8.94
C PRO A 190 3.62 -4.70 -9.30
N GLY A 191 3.62 -5.73 -10.16
CA GLY A 191 4.83 -6.36 -10.69
C GLY A 191 5.63 -5.41 -11.58
N ASP A 192 4.98 -4.70 -12.53
CA ASP A 192 5.64 -3.68 -13.36
C ASP A 192 6.22 -2.55 -12.48
N TYR A 193 5.51 -2.23 -11.40
CA TYR A 193 5.96 -1.19 -10.47
C TYR A 193 7.16 -1.65 -9.64
N TYR A 194 7.19 -2.92 -9.26
CA TYR A 194 8.35 -3.55 -8.64
C TYR A 194 9.58 -3.48 -9.55
N ASP A 195 9.45 -3.88 -10.81
CA ASP A 195 10.57 -3.87 -11.77
C ASP A 195 11.10 -2.46 -11.98
N TYR A 196 10.22 -1.46 -12.01
CA TYR A 196 10.62 -0.07 -12.07
C TYR A 196 11.41 0.36 -10.82
N MET A 197 10.87 0.10 -9.63
CA MET A 197 11.54 0.47 -8.37
C MET A 197 12.88 -0.24 -8.21
N GLN A 198 12.96 -1.51 -8.60
CA GLN A 198 14.21 -2.28 -8.61
C GLN A 198 15.23 -1.69 -9.58
N SER A 199 14.79 -1.25 -10.75
CA SER A 199 15.65 -0.60 -11.73
C SER A 199 16.18 0.74 -11.22
N GLU A 200 15.32 1.57 -10.62
CA GLU A 200 15.71 2.84 -10.00
C GLU A 200 16.69 2.63 -8.83
N TYR A 201 16.49 1.59 -8.04
CA TYR A 201 17.43 1.22 -6.97
C TYR A 201 18.79 0.82 -7.53
N ALA A 202 18.86 0.14 -8.66
CA ALA A 202 20.12 -0.26 -9.31
C ALA A 202 20.87 0.92 -9.96
N LEU A 203 20.20 2.02 -10.31
CA LEU A 203 20.81 3.15 -10.97
C LEU A 203 21.66 4.00 -10.02
N PRO A 204 22.92 4.34 -10.38
CA PRO A 204 23.68 5.36 -9.66
C PRO A 204 22.92 6.70 -9.68
N GLY A 205 22.61 7.28 -8.52
CA GLY A 205 21.86 8.53 -8.42
C GLY A 205 20.34 8.40 -8.66
N GLY A 206 19.81 7.18 -8.78
CA GLY A 206 18.37 6.93 -8.80
C GLY A 206 17.67 7.41 -7.53
N ILE A 207 16.37 7.69 -7.62
CA ILE A 207 15.56 8.22 -6.51
C ILE A 207 15.35 7.21 -5.38
N VAL A 208 15.40 5.90 -5.68
CA VAL A 208 15.28 4.83 -4.69
C VAL A 208 16.65 4.62 -4.04
N ILE A 209 16.71 4.82 -2.73
CA ILE A 209 17.96 4.78 -1.96
C ILE A 209 18.07 3.61 -0.99
N THR A 210 16.94 3.02 -0.59
CA THR A 210 16.90 1.81 0.25
C THR A 210 15.95 0.77 -0.35
N ARG A 211 16.23 -0.50 -0.03
CA ARG A 211 15.32 -1.62 -0.30
C ARG A 211 15.34 -2.55 0.89
N ASP A 212 14.20 -2.70 1.54
CA ASP A 212 13.99 -3.61 2.66
C ASP A 212 12.99 -4.71 2.25
N ILE A 213 13.12 -5.89 2.86
CA ILE A 213 12.23 -7.03 2.61
C ILE A 213 11.70 -7.51 3.96
N TYR A 214 10.39 -7.55 4.09
CA TYR A 214 9.69 -8.08 5.26
C TYR A 214 9.00 -9.40 4.90
N SER A 215 9.29 -10.45 5.64
CA SER A 215 8.74 -11.79 5.40
C SER A 215 8.74 -12.61 6.69
N LYS A 216 7.83 -13.57 6.80
CA LYS A 216 7.81 -14.53 7.90
C LYS A 216 8.83 -15.65 7.72
N TYR A 217 9.23 -15.93 6.48
CA TYR A 217 10.12 -17.04 6.15
C TYR A 217 11.50 -16.50 5.81
N ASN A 218 12.53 -17.05 6.49
CA ASN A 218 13.91 -16.81 6.10
C ASN A 218 14.15 -17.39 4.71
N VAL A 219 14.19 -16.55 3.71
CA VAL A 219 14.71 -16.94 2.40
C VAL A 219 16.22 -16.81 2.49
N SER A 220 16.91 -17.92 2.80
CA SER A 220 18.36 -17.95 2.65
C SER A 220 18.70 -17.60 1.21
N PRO A 221 19.65 -16.68 0.95
CA PRO A 221 20.07 -16.39 -0.42
C PRO A 221 20.57 -17.70 -1.02
N THR A 222 19.89 -18.22 -2.03
CA THR A 222 20.49 -19.24 -2.89
C THR A 222 21.62 -18.56 -3.63
N GLU A 223 22.84 -18.94 -3.31
CA GLU A 223 24.04 -18.64 -4.08
C GLU A 223 23.77 -19.02 -5.55
N THR A 224 23.70 -18.03 -6.43
CA THR A 224 23.82 -18.20 -7.89
C THR A 224 24.92 -17.29 -8.41
#